data_cf51d9cb86433008f648d0ed2358ce54
#
_entry.id   cf51d9cb86433008f648d0ed2358ce54
#
_cell.length_a   1.000
_cell.length_b   1.000
_cell.length_c   1.000
_cell.angle_alpha   90.00
_cell.angle_beta   90.00
_cell.angle_gamma   90.00
#
_symmetry.space_group_name_H-M   'P 1'
#
loop_
_entity.id
_entity.type
_entity.pdbx_description
1 polymer ?
#
loop_
_entity_poly.entity_id
_entity_poly.type
_entity_poly.pdbx_seq_one_letter_code
_entity_poly.pdbx_strand_id
1 'polypeptide(L)'
;LPDRITCGCIFSNELIDAMPVHRVTGDGNHLRETYVGLGMHGLCDEIRSPSSAALREYFAEQNVHLEEGQQAEVNLSACRWIEEVGKKLERGFVVTIDYGHEAEELYDQRHMRGTLLAYQRHRVTEDFFRAAGEQDLTAHVNFTSLDLRGRQSGLIRTGFTSQSKFLLALARHGNFADLQSDELSEAENMQRRLLFKTLITPEGMGETFQVLIQHKGTRRPDLAGLQPL
;
A
#
# COMPACT_ATOMS: atom_id res chain seq x y z
N LEU A 1 5.40 0.30 17.98
CA LEU A 1 5.82 -1.10 18.07
C LEU A 1 6.69 -1.31 19.32
N PRO A 2 6.64 -2.49 20.00
CA PRO A 2 7.61 -2.86 21.04
C PRO A 2 9.05 -2.79 20.52
N ASP A 3 10.02 -2.61 21.42
CA ASP A 3 11.43 -2.53 21.01
C ASP A 3 11.99 -3.83 20.42
N ARG A 4 11.39 -4.96 20.83
CA ARG A 4 11.76 -6.29 20.38
C ARG A 4 10.53 -7.20 20.33
N ILE A 5 10.37 -7.92 19.23
CA ILE A 5 9.30 -8.90 19.01
C ILE A 5 9.96 -10.25 18.73
N THR A 6 10.08 -11.08 19.78
CA THR A 6 10.76 -12.38 19.68
C THR A 6 10.04 -13.33 18.72
N CYS A 7 8.69 -13.33 18.76
CA CYS A 7 7.86 -14.09 17.84
C CYS A 7 6.49 -13.43 17.70
N GLY A 8 6.03 -13.21 16.47
CA GLY A 8 4.73 -12.57 16.26
C GLY A 8 4.31 -12.42 14.82
N CYS A 9 3.13 -11.87 14.64
CA CYS A 9 2.62 -11.41 13.37
C CYS A 9 2.31 -9.91 13.48
N ILE A 10 2.89 -9.11 12.60
CA ILE A 10 2.58 -7.69 12.47
C ILE A 10 1.64 -7.58 11.28
N PHE A 11 0.43 -7.10 11.55
CA PHE A 11 -0.62 -6.98 10.55
C PHE A 11 -0.97 -5.51 10.35
N SER A 12 -1.04 -5.06 9.11
CA SER A 12 -1.52 -3.74 8.72
C SER A 12 -2.53 -3.86 7.59
N ASN A 13 -3.60 -3.08 7.70
CA ASN A 13 -4.64 -2.95 6.68
C ASN A 13 -4.97 -1.47 6.55
N GLU A 14 -4.85 -0.91 5.34
CA GLU A 14 -5.05 0.51 5.07
C GLU A 14 -4.29 1.41 6.08
N LEU A 15 -2.99 1.17 6.18
CA LEU A 15 -2.09 1.93 7.06
C LEU A 15 -1.08 2.74 6.24
N ILE A 16 -0.56 2.12 5.18
CA ILE A 16 0.57 2.67 4.43
C ILE A 16 0.10 3.77 3.47
N ASP A 17 -1.07 3.59 2.88
CA ASP A 17 -1.71 4.54 1.96
C ASP A 17 -1.91 5.94 2.58
N ALA A 18 -2.21 5.97 3.89
CA ALA A 18 -2.43 7.20 4.65
C ALA A 18 -1.15 7.84 5.21
N MET A 19 0.03 7.24 4.98
CA MET A 19 1.30 7.82 5.41
C MET A 19 1.70 9.01 4.53
N PRO A 20 2.42 10.01 5.10
CA PRO A 20 2.86 11.18 4.34
C PRO A 20 3.74 10.81 3.15
N VAL A 21 3.47 11.43 2.01
CA VAL A 21 4.20 11.24 0.76
C VAL A 21 4.87 12.53 0.29
N HIS A 22 5.98 12.38 -0.43
CA HIS A 22 6.56 13.44 -1.25
C HIS A 22 5.96 13.34 -2.64
N ARG A 23 5.48 14.45 -3.19
CA ARG A 23 5.01 14.52 -4.58
C ARG A 23 6.17 14.97 -5.45
N VAL A 24 6.47 14.20 -6.48
CA VAL A 24 7.59 14.48 -7.38
C VAL A 24 7.14 14.46 -8.84
N THR A 25 7.94 15.11 -9.69
CA THR A 25 7.68 15.15 -11.14
C THR A 25 8.98 14.90 -11.88
N GLY A 26 8.94 14.08 -12.91
CA GLY A 26 10.02 13.87 -13.85
C GLY A 26 10.29 15.14 -14.67
N ASP A 27 11.56 15.56 -14.80
CA ASP A 27 12.03 16.72 -15.54
C ASP A 27 13.28 16.28 -16.34
N GLY A 28 13.05 15.55 -17.42
CA GLY A 28 14.11 14.87 -18.17
C GLY A 28 14.89 13.88 -17.31
N ASN A 29 16.19 14.10 -17.18
CA ASN A 29 17.04 13.29 -16.29
C ASN A 29 17.04 13.78 -14.82
N HIS A 30 16.19 14.77 -14.49
CA HIS A 30 16.09 15.36 -13.17
C HIS A 30 14.75 15.02 -12.51
N LEU A 31 14.70 15.24 -11.22
CA LEU A 31 13.50 15.13 -10.41
C LEU A 31 13.20 16.49 -9.80
N ARG A 32 11.95 16.91 -9.87
CA ARG A 32 11.42 18.07 -9.15
C ARG A 32 10.50 17.60 -8.04
N GLU A 33 10.39 18.37 -6.99
CA GLU A 33 9.47 18.07 -5.87
C GLU A 33 8.41 19.16 -5.75
N THR A 34 7.17 18.74 -5.54
CA THR A 34 6.04 19.62 -5.33
C THR A 34 5.80 19.81 -3.84
N TYR A 35 6.03 21.03 -3.39
CA TYR A 35 5.79 21.48 -2.01
C TYR A 35 4.44 22.17 -1.89
N VAL A 36 3.93 22.20 -0.67
CA VAL A 36 2.78 23.03 -0.32
C VAL A 36 3.28 24.40 0.11
N GLY A 37 2.88 25.42 -0.62
CA GLY A 37 3.15 26.83 -0.33
C GLY A 37 1.90 27.60 0.08
N LEU A 38 2.08 28.88 0.39
CA LEU A 38 0.97 29.81 0.70
C LEU A 38 0.93 30.92 -0.35
N GLY A 39 -0.04 30.83 -1.24
CA GLY A 39 -0.31 31.86 -2.26
C GLY A 39 -1.36 32.88 -1.82
N MET A 40 -1.72 33.78 -2.73
CA MET A 40 -2.72 34.86 -2.45
C MET A 40 -4.12 34.32 -2.15
N HIS A 41 -4.45 33.13 -2.61
CA HIS A 41 -5.77 32.48 -2.45
C HIS A 41 -5.78 31.28 -1.50
N GLY A 42 -4.72 31.06 -0.72
CA GLY A 42 -4.56 29.94 0.20
C GLY A 42 -3.42 29.02 -0.16
N LEU A 43 -3.52 27.76 0.24
CA LEU A 43 -2.51 26.75 -0.06
C LEU A 43 -2.38 26.53 -1.58
N CYS A 44 -1.15 26.34 -2.04
CA CYS A 44 -0.85 26.11 -3.45
C CYS A 44 0.36 25.20 -3.62
N ASP A 45 0.50 24.61 -4.81
CA ASP A 45 1.68 23.86 -5.19
C ASP A 45 2.85 24.77 -5.53
N GLU A 46 4.04 24.44 -5.02
CA GLU A 46 5.31 25.08 -5.35
C GLU A 46 6.34 24.04 -5.80
N ILE A 47 6.79 24.13 -7.07
CA ILE A 47 7.76 23.20 -7.62
C ILE A 47 9.17 23.68 -7.28
N ARG A 48 9.95 22.81 -6.63
CA ARG A 48 11.32 23.11 -6.18
C ARG A 48 12.26 21.92 -6.49
N SER A 49 13.53 22.08 -6.13
CA SER A 49 14.48 20.95 -6.11
C SER A 49 14.09 19.95 -5.02
N PRO A 50 14.41 18.65 -5.20
CA PRO A 50 14.14 17.63 -4.19
C PRO A 50 14.72 17.98 -2.82
N SER A 51 13.94 17.74 -1.77
CA SER A 51 14.31 17.98 -0.36
C SER A 51 15.43 17.04 0.12
N SER A 52 15.57 15.89 -0.53
CA SER A 52 16.53 14.87 -0.14
C SER A 52 17.02 14.07 -1.35
N ALA A 53 18.28 13.61 -1.29
CA ALA A 53 18.82 12.64 -2.23
C ALA A 53 18.06 11.30 -2.21
N ALA A 54 17.45 10.95 -1.07
CA ALA A 54 16.68 9.73 -0.89
C ALA A 54 15.49 9.61 -1.88
N LEU A 55 14.96 10.74 -2.40
CA LEU A 55 13.92 10.71 -3.41
C LEU A 55 14.42 10.16 -4.76
N ARG A 56 15.65 10.47 -5.13
CA ARG A 56 16.28 9.91 -6.35
C ARG A 56 16.72 8.47 -6.13
N GLU A 57 17.28 8.19 -4.97
CA GLU A 57 17.72 6.83 -4.57
C GLU A 57 16.52 5.87 -4.58
N TYR A 58 15.35 6.34 -4.13
CA TYR A 58 14.11 5.55 -4.13
C TYR A 58 13.75 5.00 -5.51
N PHE A 59 13.84 5.81 -6.57
CA PHE A 59 13.57 5.36 -7.93
C PHE A 59 14.73 4.52 -8.50
N ALA A 60 15.97 4.93 -8.24
CA ALA A 60 17.15 4.23 -8.73
C ALA A 60 17.25 2.78 -8.21
N GLU A 61 16.92 2.54 -6.94
CA GLU A 61 16.91 1.21 -6.32
C GLU A 61 15.91 0.25 -6.97
N GLN A 62 14.87 0.79 -7.59
CA GLN A 62 13.80 0.05 -8.26
C GLN A 62 13.96 0.02 -9.79
N ASN A 63 15.02 0.66 -10.31
CA ASN A 63 15.25 0.84 -11.74
C ASN A 63 14.06 1.53 -12.44
N VAL A 64 13.43 2.51 -11.77
CA VAL A 64 12.32 3.32 -12.28
C VAL A 64 12.85 4.64 -12.80
N HIS A 65 12.38 5.03 -13.97
CA HIS A 65 12.60 6.35 -14.56
C HIS A 65 11.25 6.97 -14.84
N LEU A 66 10.99 8.14 -14.27
CA LEU A 66 9.79 8.90 -14.57
C LEU A 66 9.93 9.61 -15.92
N GLU A 67 8.88 9.58 -16.71
CA GLU A 67 8.82 10.33 -17.96
C GLU A 67 8.73 11.84 -17.70
N GLU A 68 8.97 12.62 -18.75
CA GLU A 68 8.84 14.08 -18.69
C GLU A 68 7.42 14.46 -18.27
N GLY A 69 7.29 15.25 -17.20
CA GLY A 69 6.01 15.68 -16.64
C GLY A 69 5.24 14.62 -15.86
N GLN A 70 5.74 13.38 -15.76
CA GLN A 70 5.10 12.34 -14.96
C GLN A 70 5.19 12.68 -13.48
N GLN A 71 4.04 12.70 -12.82
CA GLN A 71 3.93 12.88 -11.37
C GLN A 71 3.92 11.53 -10.66
N ALA A 72 4.49 11.49 -9.47
CA ALA A 72 4.52 10.29 -8.64
C ALA A 72 4.60 10.64 -7.15
N GLU A 73 4.17 9.72 -6.32
CA GLU A 73 4.31 9.78 -4.87
C GLU A 73 5.50 8.91 -4.41
N VAL A 74 6.25 9.43 -3.44
CA VAL A 74 7.34 8.72 -2.76
C VAL A 74 7.05 8.66 -1.27
N ASN A 75 6.80 7.47 -0.77
CA ASN A 75 6.50 7.23 0.64
C ASN A 75 7.76 6.80 1.41
N LEU A 76 8.59 7.75 1.78
CA LEU A 76 9.77 7.48 2.61
C LEU A 76 9.41 7.06 4.04
N SER A 77 8.20 7.39 4.50
CA SER A 77 7.72 6.98 5.82
C SER A 77 7.40 5.49 5.86
N ALA A 78 6.80 4.96 4.80
CA ALA A 78 6.57 3.52 4.62
C ALA A 78 7.89 2.74 4.58
N CYS A 79 8.89 3.28 3.87
CA CYS A 79 10.24 2.69 3.85
C CYS A 79 10.82 2.58 5.27
N ARG A 80 10.79 3.65 6.04
CA ARG A 80 11.28 3.65 7.43
C ARG A 80 10.47 2.71 8.33
N TRP A 81 9.15 2.67 8.14
CA TRP A 81 8.27 1.80 8.91
C TRP A 81 8.61 0.32 8.71
N ILE A 82 8.73 -0.14 7.47
CA ILE A 82 9.04 -1.55 7.19
C ILE A 82 10.46 -1.94 7.63
N GLU A 83 11.43 -1.02 7.53
CA GLU A 83 12.77 -1.21 8.07
C GLU A 83 12.76 -1.37 9.59
N GLU A 84 11.99 -0.54 10.30
CA GLU A 84 11.83 -0.63 11.75
C GLU A 84 11.15 -1.94 12.15
N VAL A 85 10.08 -2.33 11.45
CA VAL A 85 9.42 -3.62 11.62
C VAL A 85 10.41 -4.77 11.47
N GLY A 86 11.19 -4.74 10.38
CA GLY A 86 12.19 -5.77 10.11
C GLY A 86 13.29 -5.86 11.18
N LYS A 87 13.73 -4.72 11.72
CA LYS A 87 14.74 -4.68 12.80
C LYS A 87 14.19 -5.24 14.12
N LYS A 88 12.92 -4.96 14.45
CA LYS A 88 12.29 -5.35 15.71
C LYS A 88 11.78 -6.79 15.74
N LEU A 89 11.38 -7.33 14.61
CA LEU A 89 10.88 -8.71 14.50
C LEU A 89 12.06 -9.68 14.39
N GLU A 90 12.12 -10.67 15.30
CA GLU A 90 13.11 -11.75 15.25
C GLU A 90 12.61 -12.96 14.48
N ARG A 91 11.35 -13.35 14.73
CA ARG A 91 10.71 -14.49 14.07
C ARG A 91 9.22 -14.26 13.88
N GLY A 92 8.72 -14.56 12.69
CA GLY A 92 7.29 -14.49 12.42
C GLY A 92 6.98 -13.85 11.07
N PHE A 93 5.88 -13.13 10.99
CA PHE A 93 5.32 -12.61 9.76
C PHE A 93 5.04 -11.12 9.83
N VAL A 94 5.10 -10.49 8.67
CA VAL A 94 4.54 -9.18 8.40
C VAL A 94 3.52 -9.36 7.28
N VAL A 95 2.29 -8.95 7.51
CA VAL A 95 1.19 -9.01 6.55
C VAL A 95 0.72 -7.58 6.31
N THR A 96 0.88 -7.10 5.10
CA THR A 96 0.41 -5.78 4.67
C THR A 96 -0.68 -5.97 3.63
N ILE A 97 -1.86 -5.44 3.94
CA ILE A 97 -3.00 -5.36 3.02
C ILE A 97 -3.26 -3.88 2.76
N ASP A 98 -3.15 -3.48 1.50
CA ASP A 98 -3.32 -2.10 1.12
C ASP A 98 -3.61 -2.00 -0.38
N TYR A 99 -4.08 -0.86 -0.86
CA TYR A 99 -4.23 -0.65 -2.29
C TYR A 99 -2.96 -0.04 -2.90
N GLY A 100 -2.60 -0.54 -4.07
CA GLY A 100 -1.37 -0.15 -4.75
C GLY A 100 -0.85 -1.22 -5.69
N HIS A 101 0.39 -1.05 -6.12
CA HIS A 101 1.01 -1.87 -7.16
C HIS A 101 2.48 -2.14 -6.88
N GLU A 102 3.06 -3.07 -7.63
CA GLU A 102 4.51 -3.10 -7.78
C GLU A 102 4.99 -1.91 -8.64
N ALA A 103 6.25 -1.53 -8.52
CA ALA A 103 6.78 -0.29 -9.12
C ALA A 103 6.58 -0.22 -10.63
N GLU A 104 6.71 -1.34 -11.34
CA GLU A 104 6.53 -1.43 -12.80
C GLU A 104 5.14 -0.97 -13.23
N GLU A 105 4.11 -1.33 -12.47
CA GLU A 105 2.73 -0.94 -12.75
C GLU A 105 2.40 0.44 -12.17
N LEU A 106 2.91 0.76 -10.97
CA LEU A 106 2.62 2.01 -10.28
C LEU A 106 3.14 3.23 -11.03
N TYR A 107 4.27 3.08 -11.73
CA TYR A 107 4.92 4.17 -12.46
C TYR A 107 4.84 4.02 -13.98
N ASP A 108 3.87 3.23 -14.47
CA ASP A 108 3.62 3.12 -15.91
C ASP A 108 2.83 4.33 -16.46
N GLN A 109 2.63 4.35 -17.77
CA GLN A 109 1.94 5.44 -18.50
C GLN A 109 0.47 5.64 -18.08
N ARG A 110 -0.15 4.69 -17.37
CA ARG A 110 -1.51 4.83 -16.83
C ARG A 110 -1.56 5.78 -15.63
N HIS A 111 -0.43 5.98 -14.96
CA HIS A 111 -0.30 6.79 -13.74
C HIS A 111 0.52 8.08 -13.95
N MET A 112 0.35 8.74 -15.11
CA MET A 112 1.07 9.98 -15.43
C MET A 112 0.82 11.13 -14.44
N ARG A 113 -0.29 11.12 -13.72
CA ARG A 113 -0.68 12.17 -12.75
C ARG A 113 -0.47 11.74 -11.29
N GLY A 114 0.18 10.61 -11.04
CA GLY A 114 0.27 10.00 -9.73
C GLY A 114 -1.05 9.35 -9.29
N THR A 115 -1.13 9.05 -8.00
CA THR A 115 -2.25 8.31 -7.41
C THR A 115 -2.83 9.00 -6.17
N LEU A 116 -2.29 10.18 -5.79
CA LEU A 116 -2.76 10.91 -4.62
C LEU A 116 -4.20 11.38 -4.81
N LEU A 117 -5.06 11.02 -3.88
CA LEU A 117 -6.47 11.39 -3.84
C LEU A 117 -6.85 11.91 -2.45
N ALA A 118 -7.88 12.75 -2.42
CA ALA A 118 -8.50 13.22 -1.19
C ALA A 118 -9.92 12.66 -1.08
N TYR A 119 -10.27 12.20 0.11
CA TYR A 119 -11.60 11.68 0.43
C TYR A 119 -12.27 12.57 1.47
N GLN A 120 -13.44 13.08 1.15
CA GLN A 120 -14.28 13.82 2.08
C GLN A 120 -15.72 13.29 2.02
N ARG A 121 -16.23 12.74 3.13
CA ARG A 121 -17.60 12.20 3.23
C ARG A 121 -17.93 11.24 2.07
N HIS A 122 -17.03 10.30 1.79
CA HIS A 122 -17.13 9.30 0.70
C HIS A 122 -17.11 9.89 -0.73
N ARG A 123 -16.67 11.12 -0.90
CA ARG A 123 -16.44 11.73 -2.22
C ARG A 123 -14.96 11.88 -2.46
N VAL A 124 -14.54 11.42 -3.63
CA VAL A 124 -13.15 11.53 -4.10
C VAL A 124 -12.97 12.88 -4.78
N THR A 125 -11.82 13.53 -4.53
CA THR A 125 -11.40 14.76 -5.19
C THR A 125 -9.88 14.79 -5.34
N GLU A 126 -9.40 15.49 -6.37
CA GLU A 126 -7.98 15.83 -6.53
C GLU A 126 -7.66 17.21 -5.91
N ASP A 127 -8.63 17.91 -5.33
CA ASP A 127 -8.43 19.20 -4.69
C ASP A 127 -8.03 18.99 -3.21
N PHE A 128 -6.73 18.81 -3.00
CA PHE A 128 -6.15 18.54 -1.67
C PHE A 128 -6.20 19.73 -0.72
N PHE A 129 -6.42 20.93 -1.25
CA PHE A 129 -6.31 22.17 -0.47
C PHE A 129 -7.65 22.72 -0.02
N ARG A 130 -8.74 22.31 -0.65
CA ARG A 130 -10.08 22.87 -0.42
C ARG A 130 -10.57 22.77 1.03
N ALA A 131 -10.25 21.70 1.71
CA ALA A 131 -10.67 21.45 3.08
C ALA A 131 -9.53 20.79 3.87
N ALA A 132 -8.38 21.46 3.90
CA ALA A 132 -7.19 20.96 4.58
C ALA A 132 -7.48 20.68 6.06
N GLY A 133 -7.20 19.45 6.49
CA GLY A 133 -7.51 18.95 7.84
C GLY A 133 -8.89 18.31 7.99
N GLU A 134 -9.74 18.34 6.94
CA GLU A 134 -11.08 17.71 6.94
C GLU A 134 -11.21 16.62 5.84
N GLN A 135 -10.09 16.22 5.24
CA GLN A 135 -10.02 15.21 4.19
C GLN A 135 -9.01 14.14 4.58
N ASP A 136 -9.28 12.91 4.20
CA ASP A 136 -8.31 11.81 4.23
C ASP A 136 -7.52 11.85 2.92
N LEU A 137 -6.21 11.96 3.00
CA LEU A 137 -5.32 11.90 1.83
C LEU A 137 -4.74 10.51 1.73
N THR A 138 -4.85 9.92 0.55
CA THR A 138 -4.37 8.56 0.29
C THR A 138 -3.59 8.51 -1.01
N ALA A 139 -2.53 7.70 -1.03
CA ALA A 139 -1.76 7.40 -2.22
C ALA A 139 -1.53 5.90 -2.34
N HIS A 140 -1.46 5.39 -3.56
CA HIS A 140 -1.20 3.97 -3.78
C HIS A 140 0.15 3.55 -3.21
N VAL A 141 0.16 2.39 -2.56
CA VAL A 141 1.35 1.82 -1.95
C VAL A 141 2.25 1.22 -3.02
N ASN A 142 3.53 1.55 -2.96
CA ASN A 142 4.57 0.89 -3.74
C ASN A 142 5.07 -0.37 -3.01
N PHE A 143 4.54 -1.52 -3.39
CA PHE A 143 4.91 -2.80 -2.77
C PHE A 143 6.34 -3.25 -3.09
N THR A 144 6.90 -2.82 -4.22
CA THR A 144 8.32 -3.07 -4.53
C THR A 144 9.23 -2.39 -3.51
N SER A 145 8.93 -1.14 -3.13
CA SER A 145 9.74 -0.42 -2.14
C SER A 145 9.65 -1.06 -0.76
N LEU A 146 8.46 -1.51 -0.35
CA LEU A 146 8.27 -2.24 0.92
C LEU A 146 9.07 -3.54 0.94
N ASP A 147 9.04 -4.31 -0.17
CA ASP A 147 9.78 -5.56 -0.26
C ASP A 147 11.30 -5.32 -0.23
N LEU A 148 11.81 -4.36 -1.00
CA LEU A 148 13.24 -4.01 -1.01
C LEU A 148 13.74 -3.58 0.37
N ARG A 149 13.05 -2.62 1.01
CA ARG A 149 13.42 -2.11 2.34
C ARG A 149 13.27 -3.17 3.43
N GLY A 150 12.22 -4.00 3.33
CA GLY A 150 12.02 -5.14 4.20
C GLY A 150 13.19 -6.13 4.12
N ARG A 151 13.65 -6.47 2.91
CA ARG A 151 14.82 -7.36 2.68
C ARG A 151 16.09 -6.80 3.29
N GLN A 152 16.35 -5.50 3.15
CA GLN A 152 17.51 -4.84 3.75
C GLN A 152 17.49 -4.96 5.29
N SER A 153 16.33 -5.14 5.89
CA SER A 153 16.14 -5.33 7.35
C SER A 153 15.95 -6.79 7.77
N GLY A 154 16.20 -7.73 6.83
CA GLY A 154 16.18 -9.17 7.06
C GLY A 154 14.82 -9.84 6.94
N LEU A 155 13.82 -9.15 6.43
CA LEU A 155 12.55 -9.78 6.01
C LEU A 155 12.75 -10.52 4.67
N ILE A 156 11.98 -11.58 4.45
CA ILE A 156 11.98 -12.36 3.23
C ILE A 156 10.56 -12.40 2.68
N ARG A 157 10.36 -12.02 1.41
CA ARG A 157 9.06 -12.10 0.76
C ARG A 157 8.57 -13.54 0.70
N THR A 158 7.46 -13.83 1.34
CA THR A 158 6.75 -15.10 1.27
C THR A 158 5.90 -15.16 0.01
N GLY A 159 5.14 -14.08 -0.25
CA GLY A 159 4.31 -13.92 -1.43
C GLY A 159 3.71 -12.54 -1.56
N PHE A 160 3.19 -12.28 -2.77
CA PHE A 160 2.45 -11.08 -3.13
C PHE A 160 1.32 -11.48 -4.07
N THR A 161 0.10 -11.06 -3.80
CA THR A 161 -1.08 -11.43 -4.58
C THR A 161 -2.20 -10.42 -4.36
N SER A 162 -3.21 -10.40 -5.24
CA SER A 162 -4.41 -9.59 -5.00
C SER A 162 -5.22 -10.13 -3.81
N GLN A 163 -5.95 -9.26 -3.14
CA GLN A 163 -6.83 -9.63 -2.03
C GLN A 163 -7.85 -10.69 -2.46
N SER A 164 -8.39 -10.57 -3.67
CA SER A 164 -9.31 -11.55 -4.26
C SER A 164 -8.70 -12.94 -4.25
N LYS A 165 -7.51 -13.11 -4.85
CA LYS A 165 -6.83 -14.41 -4.91
C LYS A 165 -6.50 -14.95 -3.54
N PHE A 166 -6.03 -14.07 -2.63
CA PHE A 166 -5.70 -14.46 -1.26
C PHE A 166 -6.91 -15.01 -0.52
N LEU A 167 -8.04 -14.29 -0.55
CA LEU A 167 -9.26 -14.69 0.14
C LEU A 167 -9.89 -15.94 -0.50
N LEU A 168 -9.89 -16.06 -1.83
CA LEU A 168 -10.40 -17.24 -2.51
C LEU A 168 -9.56 -18.49 -2.19
N ALA A 169 -8.23 -18.35 -2.13
CA ALA A 169 -7.35 -19.46 -1.72
C ALA A 169 -7.65 -19.89 -0.28
N LEU A 170 -7.84 -18.95 0.64
CA LEU A 170 -8.26 -19.28 2.01
C LEU A 170 -9.62 -19.97 2.05
N ALA A 171 -10.60 -19.54 1.25
CA ALA A 171 -11.93 -20.12 1.20
C ALA A 171 -11.89 -21.61 0.79
N ARG A 172 -11.01 -21.99 -0.14
CA ARG A 172 -10.82 -23.41 -0.54
C ARG A 172 -10.35 -24.31 0.61
N HIS A 173 -9.69 -23.76 1.61
CA HIS A 173 -9.28 -24.46 2.82
C HIS A 173 -10.31 -24.42 3.95
N GLY A 174 -11.55 -23.98 3.67
CA GLY A 174 -12.64 -23.94 4.63
C GLY A 174 -12.56 -22.80 5.66
N ASN A 175 -11.64 -21.83 5.48
CA ASN A 175 -11.44 -20.73 6.45
C ASN A 175 -12.62 -19.74 6.53
N PHE A 176 -13.61 -19.85 5.62
CA PHE A 176 -14.84 -19.05 5.62
C PHE A 176 -16.10 -19.93 5.69
N ALA A 177 -16.01 -21.12 6.29
CA ALA A 177 -17.14 -22.01 6.47
C ALA A 177 -18.27 -21.37 7.29
N ASP A 178 -17.94 -20.40 8.15
CA ASP A 178 -18.86 -19.63 9.00
C ASP A 178 -19.53 -18.44 8.29
N LEU A 179 -19.27 -18.20 7.01
CA LEU A 179 -20.02 -17.22 6.22
C LEU A 179 -21.52 -17.56 6.13
N GLN A 180 -21.86 -18.82 6.39
CA GLN A 180 -23.21 -19.28 6.55
C GLN A 180 -23.32 -20.00 7.90
N SER A 181 -24.06 -19.44 8.83
CA SER A 181 -24.29 -20.01 10.16
C SER A 181 -25.78 -20.23 10.38
N ASP A 182 -26.12 -21.40 10.89
CA ASP A 182 -27.50 -21.73 11.29
C ASP A 182 -27.96 -20.91 12.50
N GLU A 183 -27.04 -20.28 13.23
CA GLU A 183 -27.33 -19.42 14.39
C GLU A 183 -27.77 -18.01 13.96
N LEU A 184 -27.57 -17.64 12.70
CA LEU A 184 -27.91 -16.33 12.14
C LEU A 184 -29.17 -16.37 11.31
N SER A 185 -29.87 -15.25 11.27
CA SER A 185 -31.01 -15.08 10.39
C SER A 185 -30.56 -15.14 8.91
N GLU A 186 -31.51 -15.45 8.02
CA GLU A 186 -31.25 -15.47 6.57
C GLU A 186 -30.75 -14.12 6.04
N ALA A 187 -31.24 -13.00 6.60
CA ALA A 187 -30.83 -11.65 6.27
C ALA A 187 -29.36 -11.38 6.68
N GLU A 188 -28.94 -11.80 7.86
CA GLU A 188 -27.55 -11.66 8.34
C GLU A 188 -26.60 -12.52 7.51
N ASN A 189 -26.98 -13.75 7.19
CA ASN A 189 -26.21 -14.62 6.30
C ASN A 189 -26.08 -14.03 4.89
N MET A 190 -27.13 -13.40 4.36
CA MET A 190 -27.09 -12.70 3.08
C MET A 190 -26.15 -11.49 3.14
N GLN A 191 -26.22 -10.68 4.19
CA GLN A 191 -25.35 -9.51 4.38
C GLN A 191 -23.88 -9.92 4.43
N ARG A 192 -23.53 -10.98 5.17
CA ARG A 192 -22.14 -11.53 5.22
C ARG A 192 -21.65 -11.94 3.84
N ARG A 193 -22.47 -12.64 3.07
CA ARG A 193 -22.12 -13.05 1.70
C ARG A 193 -21.91 -11.85 0.77
N LEU A 194 -22.75 -10.81 0.89
CA LEU A 194 -22.58 -9.59 0.11
C LEU A 194 -21.29 -8.84 0.47
N LEU A 195 -20.97 -8.72 1.77
CA LEU A 195 -19.70 -8.13 2.23
C LEU A 195 -18.50 -8.92 1.69
N PHE A 196 -18.52 -10.24 1.81
CA PHE A 196 -17.45 -11.08 1.26
C PHE A 196 -17.31 -10.90 -0.25
N LYS A 197 -18.45 -10.86 -0.97
CA LYS A 197 -18.45 -10.58 -2.41
C LYS A 197 -17.73 -9.26 -2.72
N THR A 198 -18.01 -8.19 -1.98
CA THR A 198 -17.34 -6.89 -2.17
C THR A 198 -15.82 -6.99 -2.02
N LEU A 199 -15.33 -7.83 -1.09
CA LEU A 199 -13.90 -8.02 -0.86
C LEU A 199 -13.18 -8.80 -1.96
N ILE A 200 -13.90 -9.63 -2.74
CA ILE A 200 -13.28 -10.52 -3.74
C ILE A 200 -13.57 -10.13 -5.19
N THR A 201 -14.59 -9.31 -5.46
CA THR A 201 -14.90 -8.95 -6.85
C THR A 201 -14.01 -7.81 -7.37
N PRO A 202 -13.67 -7.79 -8.67
CA PRO A 202 -12.88 -6.72 -9.30
C PRO A 202 -13.54 -5.35 -9.17
N GLU A 203 -14.87 -5.29 -9.30
CA GLU A 203 -15.65 -4.05 -9.16
C GLU A 203 -15.71 -3.54 -7.71
N GLY A 204 -15.29 -4.37 -6.74
CA GLY A 204 -15.15 -4.03 -5.34
C GLY A 204 -13.71 -3.74 -4.97
N MET A 205 -13.22 -4.43 -3.96
CA MET A 205 -11.86 -4.26 -3.40
C MET A 205 -10.87 -5.34 -3.85
N GLY A 206 -11.36 -6.37 -4.58
CA GLY A 206 -10.61 -7.61 -4.77
C GLY A 206 -9.31 -7.48 -5.57
N GLU A 207 -9.27 -6.64 -6.58
CA GLU A 207 -8.11 -6.46 -7.46
C GLU A 207 -7.32 -5.18 -7.12
N THR A 208 -7.97 -4.18 -6.52
CA THR A 208 -7.34 -2.91 -6.12
C THR A 208 -6.45 -3.11 -4.88
N PHE A 209 -6.88 -3.97 -3.96
CA PHE A 209 -6.11 -4.31 -2.77
C PHE A 209 -5.13 -5.45 -3.05
N GLN A 210 -3.93 -5.27 -2.53
CA GLN A 210 -2.85 -6.24 -2.62
C GLN A 210 -2.47 -6.75 -1.23
N VAL A 211 -1.97 -7.97 -1.18
CA VAL A 211 -1.51 -8.64 0.04
C VAL A 211 -0.02 -8.97 -0.13
N LEU A 212 0.83 -8.27 0.61
CA LEU A 212 2.24 -8.60 0.75
C LEU A 212 2.46 -9.36 2.05
N ILE A 213 3.03 -10.55 1.97
CA ILE A 213 3.44 -11.32 3.14
C ILE A 213 4.95 -11.48 3.13
N GLN A 214 5.58 -11.06 4.22
CA GLN A 214 7.00 -11.25 4.46
C GLN A 214 7.19 -12.06 5.74
N HIS A 215 8.30 -12.80 5.87
CA HIS A 215 8.64 -13.55 7.06
C HIS A 215 10.08 -13.32 7.48
N LYS A 216 10.38 -13.64 8.75
CA LYS A 216 11.73 -13.61 9.29
C LYS A 216 11.93 -14.74 10.29
N GLY A 217 13.16 -15.28 10.38
CA GLY A 217 13.55 -16.25 11.41
C GLY A 217 12.85 -17.61 11.31
N THR A 218 12.22 -17.93 10.19
CA THR A 218 11.55 -19.22 9.94
C THR A 218 11.94 -19.75 8.57
N ARG A 219 11.71 -21.04 8.32
CA ARG A 219 11.82 -21.60 6.97
C ARG A 219 10.71 -21.03 6.11
N ARG A 220 10.90 -21.03 4.78
CA ARG A 220 9.88 -20.56 3.83
C ARG A 220 8.55 -21.24 4.14
N PRO A 221 7.53 -20.50 4.57
CA PRO A 221 6.25 -21.08 4.94
C PRO A 221 5.42 -21.38 3.70
N ASP A 222 4.63 -22.44 3.77
CA ASP A 222 3.56 -22.72 2.84
C ASP A 222 2.25 -22.19 3.44
N LEU A 223 1.72 -21.13 2.87
CA LEU A 223 0.54 -20.43 3.37
C LEU A 223 -0.66 -20.66 2.46
N ALA A 224 -1.77 -21.11 3.03
CA ALA A 224 -3.00 -21.42 2.30
C ALA A 224 -3.48 -20.27 1.40
N GLY A 225 -3.39 -19.01 1.87
CA GLY A 225 -3.79 -17.83 1.11
C GLY A 225 -2.88 -17.48 -0.07
N LEU A 226 -1.72 -18.13 -0.22
CA LEU A 226 -0.79 -17.93 -1.33
C LEU A 226 -0.74 -19.11 -2.30
N GLN A 227 -1.56 -20.14 -2.09
CA GLN A 227 -1.64 -21.29 -2.97
C GLN A 227 -2.41 -20.93 -4.25
N PRO A 228 -2.06 -21.54 -5.40
CA PRO A 228 -2.81 -21.39 -6.65
C PRO A 228 -4.29 -21.73 -6.48
N LEU A 229 -5.17 -21.00 -7.15
CA LEU A 229 -6.61 -21.25 -7.19
C LEU A 229 -6.99 -22.48 -8.00
#